data_8ecd45d7c7d061dd958614ae488fa8ca
#
_entry.id   8ecd45d7c7d061dd958614ae488fa8ca
#
_cell.length_a   1.000
_cell.length_b   1.000
_cell.length_c   1.000
_cell.angle_alpha   90.00
_cell.angle_beta   90.00
_cell.angle_gamma   90.00
#
_symmetry.space_group_name_H-M   'P 1'
#
loop_
_entity.id
_entity.type
_entity.pdbx_description
1 polymer ?
#
loop_
_entity_poly.entity_id
_entity_poly.type
_entity_poly.pdbx_seq_one_letter_code
_entity_poly.pdbx_strand_id
1 'polypeptide(L)'
;MSNKQSILLNFIVETFNQNPLVNTIVFKDDDVLDVEKENVYPLVSIQLLTSPAPFDDHREYSLRFEILNQRDDRKTATPSKLMSDTNYIDNVGICDSIANNFVMEVLKTHNDLDINIIDDGVSEFEPIRKDERNMLDGVRFEVTFSMHQNAI
;
A
#
# COMPACT_ATOMS: atom_id res chain seq x y z
N MET A 1 13.83 14.96 16.70
CA MET A 1 14.06 15.49 15.36
C MET A 1 13.58 14.48 14.33
N SER A 2 12.72 14.90 13.42
CA SER A 2 12.20 14.00 12.37
C SER A 2 13.24 13.84 11.26
N ASN A 3 13.42 12.61 10.80
CA ASN A 3 14.24 12.33 9.63
C ASN A 3 13.35 12.21 8.39
N LYS A 4 13.98 12.14 7.23
CA LYS A 4 13.24 12.12 5.95
C LYS A 4 12.35 10.90 5.79
N GLN A 5 12.80 9.73 6.26
CA GLN A 5 12.00 8.51 6.19
C GLN A 5 10.75 8.63 7.06
N SER A 6 10.88 9.19 8.26
CA SER A 6 9.74 9.42 9.15
C SER A 6 8.75 10.42 8.56
N ILE A 7 9.25 11.47 7.93
CA ILE A 7 8.39 12.47 7.26
C ILE A 7 7.64 11.82 6.11
N LEU A 8 8.32 11.04 5.29
CA LEU A 8 7.71 10.32 4.18
C LEU A 8 6.65 9.33 4.68
N LEU A 9 7.00 8.54 5.70
CA LEU A 9 6.08 7.57 6.26
C LEU A 9 4.82 8.24 6.82
N ASN A 10 4.98 9.34 7.55
CA ASN A 10 3.85 10.08 8.10
C ASN A 10 2.95 10.62 6.98
N PHE A 11 3.52 11.13 5.92
CA PHE A 11 2.76 11.59 4.75
C PHE A 11 1.94 10.45 4.14
N ILE A 12 2.56 9.29 3.97
CA ILE A 12 1.90 8.11 3.41
C ILE A 12 0.75 7.66 4.30
N VAL A 13 1.00 7.55 5.60
CA VAL A 13 -0.01 7.12 6.57
C VAL A 13 -1.19 8.09 6.58
N GLU A 14 -0.95 9.38 6.58
CA GLU A 14 -2.02 10.38 6.54
C GLU A 14 -2.84 10.26 5.28
N THR A 15 -2.20 10.00 4.14
CA THR A 15 -2.92 9.83 2.87
C THR A 15 -3.83 8.61 2.91
N PHE A 16 -3.35 7.48 3.40
CA PHE A 16 -4.18 6.28 3.55
C PHE A 16 -5.30 6.48 4.57
N ASN A 17 -5.03 7.20 5.66
CA ASN A 17 -6.03 7.44 6.70
C ASN A 17 -7.25 8.23 6.20
N GLN A 18 -7.12 8.95 5.11
CA GLN A 18 -8.23 9.66 4.50
C GLN A 18 -9.22 8.72 3.80
N ASN A 19 -8.83 7.49 3.55
CA ASN A 19 -9.70 6.51 2.91
C ASN A 19 -10.44 5.70 3.99
N PRO A 20 -11.78 5.80 4.06
CA PRO A 20 -12.54 5.12 5.11
C PRO A 20 -12.52 3.60 4.99
N LEU A 21 -12.10 3.05 3.86
CA LEU A 21 -12.00 1.60 3.68
C LEU A 21 -10.75 1.01 4.35
N VAL A 22 -9.74 1.82 4.61
CA VAL A 22 -8.50 1.36 5.25
C VAL A 22 -8.72 1.29 6.75
N ASN A 23 -8.52 0.11 7.34
CA ASN A 23 -8.73 -0.11 8.77
C ASN A 23 -7.45 -0.29 9.55
N THR A 24 -6.39 -0.75 8.92
CA THR A 24 -5.11 -0.99 9.59
C THR A 24 -3.96 -0.63 8.65
N ILE A 25 -2.94 0.01 9.20
CA ILE A 25 -1.71 0.31 8.46
C ILE A 25 -0.55 -0.22 9.28
N VAL A 26 0.31 -1.04 8.67
CA VAL A 26 1.50 -1.58 9.33
C VAL A 26 2.74 -1.26 8.49
N PHE A 27 3.84 -1.03 9.17
CA PHE A 27 5.14 -0.87 8.54
C PHE A 27 6.01 -2.04 8.94
N LYS A 28 6.46 -2.83 7.95
CA LYS A 28 7.19 -4.06 8.20
C LYS A 28 8.39 -4.20 7.28
N ASP A 29 9.41 -4.88 7.80
CA ASP A 29 10.62 -5.17 7.05
C ASP A 29 10.52 -6.47 6.26
N ASP A 30 9.54 -7.31 6.57
CA ASP A 30 9.40 -8.61 5.94
C ASP A 30 7.96 -8.84 5.47
N ASP A 31 7.76 -9.93 4.75
CA ASP A 31 6.47 -10.30 4.19
C ASP A 31 5.57 -11.05 5.18
N VAL A 32 6.04 -11.28 6.39
CA VAL A 32 5.30 -12.06 7.37
C VAL A 32 4.52 -11.13 8.28
N LEU A 33 3.21 -11.11 8.10
CA LEU A 33 2.31 -10.45 9.04
C LEU A 33 2.17 -11.31 10.28
N ASP A 34 2.14 -10.66 11.44
CA ASP A 34 1.99 -11.36 12.70
C ASP A 34 0.56 -11.91 12.80
N VAL A 35 0.44 -13.22 12.59
CA VAL A 35 -0.86 -13.89 12.56
C VAL A 35 -1.47 -14.05 13.95
N GLU A 36 -0.70 -13.80 15.00
CA GLU A 36 -1.20 -13.87 16.37
C GLU A 36 -1.93 -12.60 16.79
N LYS A 37 -1.71 -11.51 16.06
CA LYS A 37 -2.42 -10.25 16.33
C LYS A 37 -3.72 -10.21 15.54
N GLU A 38 -4.76 -9.72 16.20
CA GLU A 38 -6.00 -9.44 15.51
C GLU A 38 -5.82 -8.21 14.64
N ASN A 39 -5.83 -8.42 13.34
CA ASN A 39 -5.79 -7.33 12.37
C ASN A 39 -7.19 -7.06 11.85
N VAL A 40 -7.49 -5.79 11.65
CA VAL A 40 -8.75 -5.37 11.04
C VAL A 40 -8.46 -5.03 9.57
N TYR A 41 -9.18 -5.69 8.68
CA TYR A 41 -8.99 -5.55 7.24
C TYR A 41 -10.04 -4.61 6.63
N PRO A 42 -9.77 -3.96 5.50
CA PRO A 42 -8.53 -4.00 4.71
C PRO A 42 -7.33 -3.40 5.42
N LEU A 43 -6.17 -4.02 5.20
CA LEU A 43 -4.92 -3.66 5.83
C LEU A 43 -3.91 -3.22 4.78
N VAL A 44 -3.17 -2.16 5.07
CA VAL A 44 -2.06 -1.70 4.22
C VAL A 44 -0.75 -2.05 4.91
N SER A 45 0.10 -2.80 4.23
CA SER A 45 1.45 -3.12 4.67
C SER A 45 2.45 -2.33 3.84
N ILE A 46 3.36 -1.64 4.51
CA ILE A 46 4.35 -0.78 3.89
C ILE A 46 5.74 -1.31 4.18
N GLN A 47 6.57 -1.44 3.15
CA GLN A 47 7.95 -1.89 3.29
C GLN A 47 8.88 -0.92 2.56
N LEU A 48 9.91 -0.45 3.24
CA LEU A 48 10.95 0.36 2.62
C LEU A 48 11.92 -0.56 1.87
N LEU A 49 12.05 -0.37 0.56
CA LEU A 49 12.92 -1.20 -0.27
C LEU A 49 14.32 -0.61 -0.41
N THR A 50 14.40 0.68 -0.70
CA THR A 50 15.68 1.35 -0.90
C THR A 50 15.68 2.72 -0.29
N SER A 51 16.87 3.12 0.18
CA SER A 51 17.14 4.45 0.67
C SER A 51 18.45 4.89 0.02
N PRO A 52 18.42 5.26 -1.26
CA PRO A 52 19.63 5.49 -2.05
C PRO A 52 20.40 6.73 -1.59
N ALA A 53 21.62 6.82 -2.06
CA ALA A 53 22.44 7.99 -1.82
C ALA A 53 21.79 9.24 -2.42
N PRO A 54 22.08 10.42 -1.86
CA PRO A 54 21.54 11.65 -2.41
C PRO A 54 21.90 11.86 -3.86
N PHE A 55 20.96 12.38 -4.63
CA PHE A 55 21.15 12.72 -6.01
C PHE A 55 20.80 14.20 -6.18
N ASP A 56 21.83 15.02 -6.45
CA ASP A 56 21.68 16.48 -6.51
C ASP A 56 21.02 17.04 -5.23
N ASP A 57 19.85 17.63 -5.37
CA ASP A 57 19.13 18.28 -4.29
C ASP A 57 17.96 17.45 -3.76
N HIS A 58 17.85 16.21 -4.19
CA HIS A 58 16.74 15.34 -3.76
C HIS A 58 17.21 13.90 -3.51
N ARG A 59 16.38 13.13 -2.86
CA ARG A 59 16.56 11.69 -2.63
C ARG A 59 15.31 10.95 -3.08
N GLU A 60 15.52 9.75 -3.59
CA GLU A 60 14.44 8.89 -4.03
C GLU A 60 14.31 7.68 -3.10
N TYR A 61 13.10 7.39 -2.67
CA TYR A 61 12.80 6.26 -1.79
C TYR A 61 11.80 5.36 -2.48
N SER A 62 12.13 4.07 -2.57
CA SER A 62 11.21 3.08 -3.13
C SER A 62 10.56 2.29 -2.01
N LEU A 63 9.25 2.22 -2.04
CA LEU A 63 8.46 1.47 -1.07
C LEU A 63 7.57 0.48 -1.77
N ARG A 64 7.38 -0.66 -1.11
CA ARG A 64 6.41 -1.67 -1.54
C ARG A 64 5.19 -1.58 -0.67
N PHE A 65 4.04 -1.64 -1.30
CA PHE A 65 2.74 -1.65 -0.63
C PHE A 65 2.05 -2.96 -0.94
N GLU A 66 1.48 -3.54 0.10
CA GLU A 66 0.52 -4.64 -0.05
C GLU A 66 -0.77 -4.21 0.63
N ILE A 67 -1.84 -4.21 -0.12
CA ILE A 67 -3.17 -3.90 0.42
C ILE A 67 -3.94 -5.20 0.40
N LEU A 68 -4.38 -5.63 1.57
CA LEU A 68 -4.88 -6.98 1.80
C LEU A 68 -6.26 -6.95 2.44
N ASN A 69 -7.11 -7.87 2.02
CA ASN A 69 -8.37 -8.13 2.67
C ASN A 69 -8.49 -9.61 2.98
N GLN A 70 -9.23 -9.93 4.02
CA GLN A 70 -9.40 -11.31 4.44
C GLN A 70 -10.44 -12.01 3.57
N ARG A 71 -10.08 -13.21 3.10
CA ARG A 71 -11.00 -14.03 2.31
C ARG A 71 -12.06 -14.61 3.22
N ASP A 72 -13.29 -14.61 2.75
CA ASP A 72 -14.41 -15.27 3.42
C ASP A 72 -14.83 -16.47 2.56
N ASP A 73 -14.47 -17.66 3.01
CA ASP A 73 -14.75 -18.90 2.28
C ASP A 73 -16.24 -19.21 2.17
N ARG A 74 -17.06 -18.56 2.99
CA ARG A 74 -18.53 -18.78 2.98
C ARG A 74 -19.22 -17.93 1.94
N LYS A 75 -18.53 -16.96 1.35
CA LYS A 75 -19.08 -16.12 0.29
C LYS A 75 -18.66 -16.63 -1.05
N THR A 76 -19.61 -16.72 -1.95
CA THR A 76 -19.29 -17.01 -3.34
C THR A 76 -19.32 -15.72 -4.13
N ALA A 77 -18.41 -15.63 -5.10
CA ALA A 77 -18.43 -14.51 -6.02
C ALA A 77 -19.66 -14.59 -6.92
N THR A 78 -20.29 -13.48 -7.17
CA THR A 78 -21.31 -13.35 -8.20
C THR A 78 -20.65 -12.94 -9.49
N PRO A 79 -21.07 -13.39 -10.64
CA PRO A 79 -22.31 -14.09 -10.99
C PRO A 79 -22.26 -15.61 -10.77
N SER A 80 -23.43 -16.22 -10.74
CA SER A 80 -23.61 -17.62 -10.39
C SER A 80 -22.90 -18.64 -11.34
N LYS A 81 -22.51 -18.21 -12.51
CA LYS A 81 -21.79 -19.07 -13.47
C LYS A 81 -20.29 -19.06 -13.28
N LEU A 82 -19.77 -18.21 -12.42
CA LEU A 82 -18.35 -18.17 -12.08
C LEU A 82 -18.04 -19.34 -11.16
N MET A 83 -17.11 -20.18 -11.58
CA MET A 83 -16.71 -21.38 -10.83
C MET A 83 -15.69 -21.05 -9.73
N SER A 84 -15.81 -19.89 -9.13
CA SER A 84 -15.02 -19.48 -7.98
C SER A 84 -15.82 -19.69 -6.71
N ASP A 85 -15.24 -20.30 -5.74
CA ASP A 85 -15.83 -20.55 -4.44
C ASP A 85 -15.52 -19.46 -3.41
N THR A 86 -14.83 -18.41 -3.83
CA THR A 86 -14.31 -17.41 -2.91
C THR A 86 -14.65 -16.00 -3.38
N ASN A 87 -14.53 -15.06 -2.45
CA ASN A 87 -14.65 -13.65 -2.75
C ASN A 87 -13.32 -13.02 -3.15
N TYR A 88 -12.43 -13.80 -3.75
CA TYR A 88 -11.10 -13.35 -4.17
C TYR A 88 -11.19 -12.12 -5.08
N ILE A 89 -12.05 -12.19 -6.11
CA ILE A 89 -12.19 -11.08 -7.07
C ILE A 89 -12.69 -9.82 -6.37
N ASP A 90 -13.64 -9.97 -5.45
CA ASP A 90 -14.16 -8.84 -4.68
C ASP A 90 -13.06 -8.21 -3.84
N ASN A 91 -12.25 -9.03 -3.18
CA ASN A 91 -11.14 -8.55 -2.34
C ASN A 91 -10.09 -7.84 -3.15
N VAL A 92 -9.70 -8.41 -4.30
CA VAL A 92 -8.74 -7.76 -5.19
C VAL A 92 -9.29 -6.43 -5.68
N GLY A 93 -10.57 -6.38 -6.03
CA GLY A 93 -11.22 -5.15 -6.49
C GLY A 93 -11.23 -4.05 -5.43
N ILE A 94 -11.55 -4.40 -4.18
CA ILE A 94 -11.52 -3.45 -3.07
C ILE A 94 -10.10 -2.92 -2.86
N CYS A 95 -9.13 -3.82 -2.81
CA CYS A 95 -7.74 -3.45 -2.57
C CYS A 95 -7.17 -2.63 -3.73
N ASP A 96 -7.52 -2.97 -4.97
CA ASP A 96 -7.14 -2.20 -6.14
C ASP A 96 -7.70 -0.78 -6.07
N SER A 97 -8.94 -0.61 -5.64
CA SER A 97 -9.54 0.71 -5.51
C SER A 97 -8.84 1.55 -4.44
N ILE A 98 -8.42 0.94 -3.34
CA ILE A 98 -7.64 1.62 -2.31
C ILE A 98 -6.29 2.06 -2.87
N ALA A 99 -5.60 1.17 -3.58
CA ALA A 99 -4.31 1.48 -4.20
C ALA A 99 -4.43 2.63 -5.20
N ASN A 100 -5.43 2.56 -6.07
CA ASN A 100 -5.67 3.61 -7.06
C ASN A 100 -5.98 4.95 -6.40
N ASN A 101 -6.82 4.94 -5.37
CA ASN A 101 -7.16 6.14 -4.62
C ASN A 101 -5.90 6.77 -4.00
N PHE A 102 -5.05 5.95 -3.39
CA PHE A 102 -3.80 6.43 -2.78
C PHE A 102 -2.93 7.13 -3.83
N VAL A 103 -2.66 6.47 -4.94
CA VAL A 103 -1.80 7.02 -5.99
C VAL A 103 -2.37 8.32 -6.54
N MET A 104 -3.67 8.33 -6.83
CA MET A 104 -4.32 9.52 -7.37
C MET A 104 -4.32 10.68 -6.38
N GLU A 105 -4.51 10.41 -5.09
CA GLU A 105 -4.45 11.45 -4.07
C GLU A 105 -3.04 12.04 -3.94
N VAL A 106 -2.00 11.20 -3.99
CA VAL A 106 -0.62 11.69 -3.95
C VAL A 106 -0.33 12.56 -5.18
N LEU A 107 -0.76 12.12 -6.37
CA LEU A 107 -0.53 12.87 -7.61
C LEU A 107 -1.26 14.21 -7.65
N LYS A 108 -2.41 14.31 -6.99
CA LYS A 108 -3.18 15.55 -6.94
C LYS A 108 -2.70 16.53 -5.88
N THR A 109 -2.13 15.99 -4.79
CA THR A 109 -1.83 16.80 -3.62
C THR A 109 -0.57 17.61 -3.86
N HIS A 110 -0.71 18.91 -3.76
CA HIS A 110 0.42 19.81 -3.67
C HIS A 110 0.75 19.97 -2.20
N ASN A 111 1.91 19.47 -1.77
CA ASN A 111 2.26 19.47 -0.37
C ASN A 111 3.50 20.34 -0.10
N ASP A 112 3.57 20.90 1.11
CA ASP A 112 4.65 21.77 1.52
C ASP A 112 5.99 21.02 1.72
N LEU A 113 5.91 19.70 1.80
CA LEU A 113 7.09 18.85 1.98
C LEU A 113 7.77 18.50 0.67
N ASP A 114 7.17 18.87 -0.44
CA ASP A 114 7.67 18.59 -1.79
C ASP A 114 7.93 17.09 -2.01
N ILE A 115 7.02 16.26 -1.53
CA ILE A 115 7.03 14.82 -1.72
C ILE A 115 6.26 14.50 -3.00
N ASN A 116 6.93 13.91 -3.97
CA ASN A 116 6.34 13.60 -5.27
C ASN A 116 6.66 12.18 -5.69
N ILE A 117 5.80 11.62 -6.53
CA ILE A 117 6.10 10.37 -7.22
C ILE A 117 6.91 10.72 -8.48
N ILE A 118 8.01 10.02 -8.69
CA ILE A 118 8.84 10.25 -9.88
C ILE A 118 8.12 9.75 -11.13
N ASP A 119 8.60 10.18 -12.31
CA ASP A 119 8.08 9.68 -13.58
C ASP A 119 8.28 8.17 -13.65
N ASP A 120 7.22 7.46 -14.07
CA ASP A 120 7.21 5.99 -14.08
C ASP A 120 7.51 5.36 -12.71
N GLY A 121 7.24 6.09 -11.64
CA GLY A 121 7.55 5.66 -10.29
C GLY A 121 6.50 4.75 -9.65
N VAL A 122 5.41 4.43 -10.35
CA VAL A 122 4.39 3.51 -9.84
C VAL A 122 4.42 2.24 -10.68
N SER A 123 4.61 1.10 -10.02
CA SER A 123 4.56 -0.19 -10.71
C SER A 123 3.12 -0.60 -11.01
N GLU A 124 2.96 -1.65 -11.78
CA GLU A 124 1.65 -2.26 -11.98
C GLU A 124 1.09 -2.77 -10.63
N PHE A 125 -0.23 -2.76 -10.52
CA PHE A 125 -0.91 -3.35 -9.37
C PHE A 125 -1.04 -4.84 -9.61
N GLU A 126 -0.24 -5.63 -8.90
CA GLU A 126 -0.20 -7.07 -9.06
C GLU A 126 -1.18 -7.73 -8.09
N PRO A 127 -2.19 -8.46 -8.58
CA PRO A 127 -3.05 -9.22 -7.69
C PRO A 127 -2.24 -10.27 -6.94
N ILE A 128 -2.49 -10.38 -5.63
CA ILE A 128 -1.80 -11.36 -4.81
C ILE A 128 -2.80 -12.19 -4.02
N ARG A 129 -2.38 -13.40 -3.70
CA ARG A 129 -3.15 -14.35 -2.92
C ARG A 129 -2.22 -15.02 -1.92
N LYS A 130 -2.55 -14.90 -0.64
CA LYS A 130 -1.78 -15.53 0.43
C LYS A 130 -2.64 -16.62 1.05
N ASP A 131 -2.26 -17.87 0.88
CA ASP A 131 -3.00 -19.03 1.35
C ASP A 131 -2.47 -19.56 2.69
N GLU A 132 -1.77 -18.72 3.43
CA GLU A 132 -1.33 -19.03 4.78
C GLU A 132 -2.50 -18.95 5.76
N ARG A 133 -2.20 -18.97 7.06
CA ARG A 133 -3.23 -19.00 8.11
C ARG A 133 -4.34 -17.98 7.94
N ASN A 134 -4.01 -16.80 7.45
CA ASN A 134 -4.96 -15.70 7.29
C ASN A 134 -5.41 -15.58 5.86
N MET A 135 -5.53 -16.47 5.06
CA MET A 135 -6.08 -16.45 3.71
C MET A 135 -6.41 -15.03 3.22
N LEU A 136 -5.39 -14.31 2.77
CA LEU A 136 -5.50 -12.91 2.39
C LEU A 136 -5.43 -12.75 0.87
N ASP A 137 -6.22 -11.84 0.36
CA ASP A 137 -6.22 -11.46 -1.05
C ASP A 137 -6.02 -9.96 -1.17
N GLY A 138 -5.36 -9.52 -2.22
CA GLY A 138 -5.17 -8.10 -2.41
C GLY A 138 -4.32 -7.75 -3.61
N VAL A 139 -3.63 -6.63 -3.48
CA VAL A 139 -2.74 -6.13 -4.52
C VAL A 139 -1.40 -5.72 -3.93
N ARG A 140 -0.37 -5.87 -4.73
CA ARG A 140 0.99 -5.42 -4.42
C ARG A 140 1.43 -4.45 -5.48
N PHE A 141 2.08 -3.38 -5.05
CA PHE A 141 2.68 -2.42 -5.98
C PHE A 141 3.85 -1.72 -5.31
N GLU A 142 4.67 -1.07 -6.12
CA GLU A 142 5.82 -0.31 -5.64
C GLU A 142 5.70 1.13 -6.12
N VAL A 143 6.10 2.06 -5.26
CA VAL A 143 6.11 3.48 -5.59
C VAL A 143 7.48 4.05 -5.22
N THR A 144 8.05 4.84 -6.12
CA THR A 144 9.25 5.60 -5.84
C THR A 144 8.91 7.06 -5.66
N PHE A 145 9.22 7.57 -4.47
CA PHE A 145 8.99 8.96 -4.09
C PHE A 145 10.28 9.76 -4.16
N SER A 146 10.17 11.00 -4.56
CA SER A 146 11.26 11.97 -4.52
C SER A 146 10.99 12.98 -3.42
N MET A 147 12.01 13.26 -2.61
CA MET A 147 11.96 14.29 -1.57
C MET A 147 13.13 15.23 -1.74
N HIS A 148 12.87 16.53 -1.59
CA HIS A 148 13.93 17.52 -1.64
C HIS A 148 14.88 17.35 -0.45
N GLN A 149 16.19 17.53 -0.67
CA GLN A 149 17.20 17.36 0.39
C GLN A 149 16.98 18.29 1.56
N ASN A 150 16.49 19.49 1.29
CA ASN A 150 16.24 20.50 2.32
C ASN A 150 14.83 20.46 2.90
N ALA A 151 14.01 19.52 2.48
CA ALA A 151 12.69 19.30 3.06
C ALA A 151 12.85 18.74 4.47
N ILE A 152 12.20 19.37 5.44
CA ILE A 152 12.32 18.98 6.85
C ILE A 152 10.92 18.84 7.44
#